data_a0984f16714a7eeb764557fbc224a07f
#
_entry.id   a0984f16714a7eeb764557fbc224a07f
#
_cell.length_a   1.000
_cell.length_b   1.000
_cell.length_c   1.000
_cell.angle_alpha   90.00
_cell.angle_beta   90.00
_cell.angle_gamma   90.00
#
_symmetry.space_group_name_H-M   'P 1'
#
loop_
_entity.id
_entity.type
_entity.pdbx_description
1 polymer ?
#
loop_
_entity_poly.entity_id
_entity_poly.type
_entity_poly.pdbx_seq_one_letter_code
_entity_poly.pdbx_strand_id
1 'polypeptide(L)'
;MNKSYAICYNSLMENSKDVMEELRHLLISNGINPVILSIDDLNSGYDFVFVIGGDGTILKAARFYSKFQTPIFGINLGRLGFLSQASRDNLKFAVKQIIQGNYKTEKRMMLK
;
A
#
# COMPACT_ATOMS: atom_id res chain seq x y z
N MET A 1 -12.66 6.04 -16.29
CA MET A 1 -12.40 6.88 -15.14
C MET A 1 -11.14 6.48 -14.43
N ASN A 2 -10.32 7.45 -14.10
CA ASN A 2 -9.07 7.18 -13.41
C ASN A 2 -9.30 7.06 -11.93
N LYS A 3 -8.72 6.01 -11.35
CA LYS A 3 -8.77 5.83 -9.90
C LYS A 3 -7.56 6.49 -9.28
N SER A 4 -7.74 7.03 -8.09
CA SER A 4 -6.65 7.65 -7.35
C SER A 4 -6.10 6.67 -6.32
N TYR A 5 -4.78 6.56 -6.32
CA TYR A 5 -4.07 5.64 -5.43
C TYR A 5 -3.07 6.42 -4.58
N ALA A 6 -2.87 5.96 -3.37
CA ALA A 6 -1.86 6.54 -2.49
C ALA A 6 -0.98 5.44 -1.90
N ILE A 7 0.24 5.79 -1.58
CA ILE A 7 1.16 4.91 -0.86
C ILE A 7 1.50 5.63 0.44
N CYS A 8 1.16 4.99 1.55
CA CYS A 8 1.45 5.51 2.87
C CYS A 8 2.57 4.68 3.47
N TYR A 9 3.61 5.31 3.99
CA TYR A 9 4.72 4.55 4.55
C TYR A 9 5.27 5.22 5.80
N ASN A 10 5.90 4.40 6.65
CA ASN A 10 6.54 4.87 7.87
C ASN A 10 8.03 5.06 7.58
N SER A 11 8.43 6.32 7.38
CA SER A 11 9.81 6.63 6.98
C SER A 11 10.84 6.29 8.06
N LEU A 12 10.39 6.07 9.30
CA LEU A 12 11.29 5.71 10.39
C LEU A 12 11.64 4.22 10.38
N MET A 13 10.90 3.43 9.62
CA MET A 13 11.19 2.01 9.50
C MET A 13 12.23 1.74 8.43
N GLU A 14 13.20 0.92 8.81
CA GLU A 14 14.25 0.54 7.88
C GLU A 14 13.66 -0.16 6.67
N ASN A 15 14.18 0.12 5.50
CA ASN A 15 13.75 -0.44 4.22
C ASN A 15 12.37 0.01 3.73
N SER A 16 11.66 0.84 4.49
CA SER A 16 10.33 1.27 4.07
C SER A 16 10.39 2.11 2.80
N LYS A 17 11.39 2.97 2.70
CA LYS A 17 11.54 3.81 1.52
C LYS A 17 11.85 2.99 0.27
N ASP A 18 12.69 1.96 0.41
CA ASP A 18 13.05 1.11 -0.72
C ASP A 18 11.81 0.36 -1.24
N VAL A 19 10.99 -0.14 -0.33
CA VAL A 19 9.77 -0.84 -0.71
C VAL A 19 8.77 0.15 -1.33
N MET A 20 8.69 1.35 -0.78
CA MET A 20 7.81 2.38 -1.33
C MET A 20 8.21 2.72 -2.77
N GLU A 21 9.51 2.87 -3.03
CA GLU A 21 9.97 3.17 -4.38
C GLU A 21 9.70 2.02 -5.34
N GLU A 22 9.88 0.80 -4.87
CA GLU A 22 9.59 -0.38 -5.70
C GLU A 22 8.10 -0.39 -6.08
N LEU A 23 7.24 -0.15 -5.10
CA LEU A 23 5.80 -0.12 -5.34
C LEU A 23 5.42 1.04 -6.26
N ARG A 24 6.02 2.20 -6.05
CA ARG A 24 5.77 3.37 -6.88
C ARG A 24 6.10 3.10 -8.34
N HIS A 25 7.26 2.47 -8.58
CA HIS A 25 7.66 2.10 -9.94
C HIS A 25 6.68 1.13 -10.58
N LEU A 26 6.20 0.16 -9.80
CA LEU A 26 5.22 -0.79 -10.32
C LEU A 26 3.93 -0.10 -10.74
N LEU A 27 3.48 0.85 -9.94
CA LEU A 27 2.26 1.58 -10.26
C LEU A 27 2.46 2.48 -11.47
N ILE A 28 3.58 3.18 -11.53
CA ILE A 28 3.88 4.06 -12.65
C ILE A 28 3.98 3.27 -13.96
N SER A 29 4.58 2.08 -13.91
CA SER A 29 4.69 1.26 -15.10
C SER A 29 3.35 0.74 -15.59
N ASN A 30 2.32 0.84 -14.75
CA ASN A 30 0.95 0.50 -15.11
C ASN A 30 0.08 1.74 -15.36
N GLY A 31 0.71 2.89 -15.52
CA GLY A 31 0.00 4.13 -15.86
C GLY A 31 -0.62 4.85 -14.67
N ILE A 32 -0.22 4.50 -13.46
CA ILE A 32 -0.77 5.10 -12.24
C ILE A 32 0.30 5.93 -11.55
N ASN A 33 -0.05 7.18 -11.24
CA ASN A 33 0.87 8.06 -10.52
C ASN A 33 0.36 8.23 -9.09
N PRO A 34 0.88 7.44 -8.13
CA PRO A 34 0.34 7.48 -6.78
C PRO A 34 0.78 8.71 -5.99
N VAL A 35 -0.03 9.10 -5.01
CA VAL A 35 0.35 10.13 -4.06
C VAL A 35 1.11 9.45 -2.93
N ILE A 36 2.21 10.05 -2.51
CA ILE A 36 3.03 9.48 -1.44
C ILE A 36 2.72 10.21 -0.14
N LEU A 37 2.37 9.44 0.89
CA LEU A 37 1.97 9.98 2.19
C LEU A 37 2.85 9.45 3.31
N SER A 38 3.07 10.27 4.31
CA SER A 38 3.68 9.82 5.55
C SER A 38 2.59 9.26 6.46
N ILE A 39 2.92 8.23 7.25
CA ILE A 39 1.97 7.69 8.22
C ILE A 39 1.54 8.74 9.24
N ASP A 40 2.34 9.79 9.42
CA ASP A 40 2.04 10.85 10.36
C ASP A 40 1.22 11.98 9.74
N ASP A 41 0.91 11.88 8.46
CA ASP A 41 0.19 12.93 7.76
C ASP A 41 -0.79 12.33 6.75
N LEU A 42 -1.76 11.60 7.27
CA LEU A 42 -2.74 10.90 6.42
C LEU A 42 -3.85 11.84 6.00
N ASN A 43 -4.33 11.64 4.79
CA ASN A 43 -5.53 12.34 4.34
C ASN A 43 -6.39 11.38 3.51
N SER A 44 -7.58 11.81 3.18
CA SER A 44 -8.57 10.98 2.49
C SER A 44 -8.73 11.43 1.03
N GLY A 45 -9.59 10.74 0.32
CA GLY A 45 -9.89 11.10 -1.06
C GLY A 45 -9.34 10.14 -2.10
N TYR A 46 -8.83 9.01 -1.64
CA TYR A 46 -8.25 8.02 -2.55
C TYR A 46 -9.17 6.83 -2.73
N ASP A 47 -9.10 6.19 -3.87
CA ASP A 47 -9.87 4.99 -4.14
C ASP A 47 -9.23 3.76 -3.52
N PHE A 48 -7.92 3.80 -3.35
CA PHE A 48 -7.18 2.67 -2.78
C PHE A 48 -5.88 3.17 -2.17
N VAL A 49 -5.48 2.59 -1.04
CA VAL A 49 -4.25 3.00 -0.35
C VAL A 49 -3.39 1.79 -0.04
N PHE A 50 -2.13 1.87 -0.42
CA PHE A 50 -1.13 0.88 -0.02
C PHE A 50 -0.45 1.40 1.24
N VAL A 51 -0.23 0.53 2.21
CA VAL A 51 0.39 0.91 3.48
C VAL A 51 1.62 0.07 3.72
N ILE A 52 2.76 0.72 3.91
CA ILE A 52 4.03 0.04 4.11
C ILE A 52 4.56 0.33 5.50
N GLY A 53 4.76 -0.70 6.29
CA GLY A 53 5.28 -0.52 7.65
C GLY A 53 5.11 -1.78 8.47
N GLY A 54 5.11 -1.62 9.76
CA GLY A 54 4.87 -2.72 10.68
C GLY A 54 3.41 -2.81 11.06
N ASP A 55 3.10 -3.69 12.01
CA ASP A 55 1.72 -3.91 12.45
C ASP A 55 1.06 -2.63 12.94
N GLY A 56 1.80 -1.82 13.71
CA GLY A 56 1.24 -0.56 14.23
C GLY A 56 0.93 0.43 13.15
N THR A 57 1.79 0.52 12.15
CA THR A 57 1.61 1.42 11.01
C THR A 57 0.35 1.03 10.22
N ILE A 58 0.23 -0.26 9.95
CA ILE A 58 -0.90 -0.77 9.18
C ILE A 58 -2.20 -0.57 9.96
N LEU A 59 -2.17 -0.82 11.26
CA LEU A 59 -3.35 -0.64 12.09
C LEU A 59 -3.79 0.82 12.15
N LYS A 60 -2.83 1.73 12.28
CA LYS A 60 -3.13 3.17 12.31
C LYS A 60 -3.80 3.60 11.01
N ALA A 61 -3.27 3.17 9.88
CA ALA A 61 -3.85 3.49 8.58
C ALA A 61 -5.25 2.86 8.43
N ALA A 62 -5.39 1.62 8.87
CA ALA A 62 -6.67 0.93 8.78
C ALA A 62 -7.75 1.69 9.57
N ARG A 63 -7.42 2.16 10.76
CA ARG A 63 -8.36 2.93 11.57
C ARG A 63 -8.75 4.24 10.90
N PHE A 64 -7.78 4.92 10.31
CA PHE A 64 -8.03 6.18 9.64
C PHE A 64 -8.93 5.98 8.42
N TYR A 65 -8.58 5.03 7.57
CA TYR A 65 -9.28 4.84 6.30
C TYR A 65 -10.61 4.10 6.43
N SER A 66 -10.84 3.40 7.54
CA SER A 66 -12.11 2.73 7.73
C SER A 66 -13.27 3.72 7.80
N LYS A 67 -13.02 4.93 8.29
CA LYS A 67 -14.05 5.98 8.35
C LYS A 67 -14.54 6.36 6.96
N PHE A 68 -13.69 6.22 5.97
CA PHE A 68 -14.00 6.60 4.60
C PHE A 68 -14.29 5.39 3.72
N GLN A 69 -14.28 4.21 4.32
CA GLN A 69 -14.49 2.95 3.61
C GLN A 69 -13.50 2.76 2.46
N THR A 70 -12.31 3.32 2.61
CA THR A 70 -11.26 3.20 1.61
C THR A 70 -10.53 1.86 1.82
N PRO A 71 -10.46 1.00 0.81
CA PRO A 71 -9.72 -0.25 0.94
C PRO A 71 -8.22 0.02 1.02
N ILE A 72 -7.55 -0.75 1.84
CA ILE A 72 -6.10 -0.64 1.97
C ILE A 72 -5.44 -2.01 1.78
N PHE A 73 -4.19 -1.97 1.35
CA PHE A 73 -3.37 -3.17 1.21
C PHE A 73 -2.12 -2.97 2.06
N GLY A 74 -1.97 -3.77 3.11
CA GLY A 74 -0.84 -3.63 4.02
C GLY A 74 0.34 -4.47 3.62
N ILE A 75 1.50 -3.84 3.53
CA ILE A 75 2.76 -4.52 3.28
C ILE A 75 3.53 -4.48 4.59
N ASN A 76 3.58 -5.60 5.28
CA ASN A 76 4.19 -5.68 6.61
C ASN A 76 5.66 -6.03 6.51
N LEU A 77 6.52 -5.03 6.73
CA LEU A 77 7.96 -5.20 6.62
C LEU A 77 8.52 -6.15 7.67
N GLY A 78 7.88 -6.20 8.83
CA GLY A 78 8.31 -7.08 9.90
C GLY A 78 8.15 -8.55 9.53
N ARG A 79 7.17 -8.85 8.70
CA ARG A 79 6.91 -10.23 8.27
C ARG A 79 7.64 -10.58 6.98
N LEU A 80 7.75 -9.60 6.08
CA LEU A 80 8.43 -9.82 4.82
C LEU A 80 9.95 -9.81 4.98
N GLY A 81 10.47 -9.14 5.97
CA GLY A 81 11.89 -8.94 6.20
C GLY A 81 12.42 -8.09 5.05
N PHE A 82 13.42 -8.60 4.28
CA PHE A 82 14.04 -7.97 3.22
C PHE A 82 13.41 -8.34 1.93
N LEU A 83 13.32 -7.51 0.97
CA LEU A 83 12.66 -7.69 -0.31
C LEU A 83 13.45 -8.65 -1.19
N SER A 84 13.11 -9.94 -1.12
CA SER A 84 13.69 -10.97 -1.97
C SER A 84 13.02 -10.92 -3.35
N GLN A 85 13.55 -11.70 -4.28
CA GLN A 85 12.96 -11.79 -5.61
C GLN A 85 11.53 -12.34 -5.52
N ALA A 86 11.31 -13.32 -4.65
CA ALA A 86 9.97 -13.88 -4.47
C ALA A 86 8.99 -12.85 -3.93
N SER A 87 9.45 -12.03 -2.98
CA SER A 87 8.62 -10.96 -2.43
C SER A 87 8.28 -9.92 -3.49
N ARG A 88 9.22 -9.59 -4.35
CA ARG A 88 8.99 -8.64 -5.44
C ARG A 88 7.98 -9.18 -6.43
N ASP A 89 8.08 -10.47 -6.75
CA ASP A 89 7.13 -11.11 -7.66
C ASP A 89 5.73 -11.13 -7.08
N ASN A 90 5.62 -11.40 -5.79
CA ASN A 90 4.35 -11.38 -5.09
C ASN A 90 3.74 -9.97 -5.10
N LEU A 91 4.58 -8.96 -4.90
CA LEU A 91 4.13 -7.58 -4.92
C LEU A 91 3.63 -7.20 -6.31
N LYS A 92 4.35 -7.58 -7.35
CA LYS A 92 3.94 -7.37 -8.72
C LYS A 92 2.59 -7.98 -9.01
N PHE A 93 2.41 -9.22 -8.58
CA PHE A 93 1.14 -9.93 -8.79
C PHE A 93 0.00 -9.22 -8.06
N ALA A 94 0.24 -8.83 -6.79
CA ALA A 94 -0.77 -8.16 -6.00
C ALA A 94 -1.18 -6.83 -6.63
N VAL A 95 -0.22 -6.06 -7.10
CA VAL A 95 -0.48 -4.76 -7.74
C VAL A 95 -1.35 -4.97 -8.98
N LYS A 96 -1.00 -5.98 -9.77
CA LYS A 96 -1.75 -6.26 -10.98
C LYS A 96 -3.20 -6.62 -10.67
N GLN A 97 -3.42 -7.44 -9.64
CA GLN A 97 -4.76 -7.82 -9.23
C GLN A 97 -5.55 -6.62 -8.74
N ILE A 98 -4.93 -5.75 -7.98
CA ILE A 98 -5.58 -4.56 -7.45
C ILE A 98 -5.98 -3.61 -8.59
N ILE A 99 -5.09 -3.38 -9.53
CA ILE A 99 -5.36 -2.50 -10.66
C ILE A 99 -6.50 -3.03 -11.50
N GLN A 100 -6.58 -4.35 -11.65
CA GLN A 100 -7.64 -4.98 -12.41
C GLN A 100 -8.97 -5.07 -11.65
N GLY A 101 -8.98 -4.64 -10.39
CA GLY A 101 -10.18 -4.70 -9.58
C GLY A 101 -10.48 -6.06 -9.00
N ASN A 102 -9.53 -6.99 -9.10
CA ASN A 102 -9.72 -8.35 -8.61
C ASN A 102 -9.34 -8.47 -7.13
N TYR A 103 -10.05 -7.74 -6.29
CA TYR A 103 -9.85 -7.80 -4.85
C TYR A 103 -11.18 -7.60 -4.17
N LYS A 104 -11.27 -8.04 -2.92
CA LYS A 104 -12.49 -7.89 -2.16
C LYS A 104 -12.57 -6.48 -1.58
N THR A 105 -13.71 -5.86 -1.73
CA THR A 105 -13.93 -4.51 -1.22
C THR A 105 -14.57 -4.51 0.15
N GLU A 106 -14.18 -5.43 0.98
CA GLU A 106 -14.67 -5.50 2.34
C GLU A 106 -13.99 -4.42 3.18
N LYS A 107 -14.66 -4.04 4.26
CA LYS A 107 -14.14 -2.99 5.14
C LYS A 107 -13.06 -3.53 6.04
N ARG A 108 -12.11 -4.20 5.48
CA ARG A 108 -11.01 -4.73 6.25
C ARG A 108 -9.72 -4.65 5.46
N MET A 109 -8.67 -4.65 6.22
CA MET A 109 -7.34 -4.57 5.69
C MET A 109 -6.97 -5.86 4.95
N MET A 110 -6.36 -5.73 3.79
CA MET A 110 -5.79 -6.85 3.07
C MET A 110 -4.32 -6.93 3.43
N LEU A 111 -3.88 -8.11 3.86
CA LEU A 111 -2.49 -8.32 4.24
C LEU A 111 -1.77 -9.18 3.24
N LYS A 112 -0.53 -8.80 2.99
CA LYS A 112 0.34 -9.57 2.16
C LYS A 112 1.13 -10.56 3.02
#